data_1a28c2423fdb0786b47d3516523f7845
#
_entry.id   1a28c2423fdb0786b47d3516523f7845
#
_cell.length_a   1.000
_cell.length_b   1.000
_cell.length_c   1.000
_cell.angle_alpha   90.00
_cell.angle_beta   90.00
_cell.angle_gamma   90.00
#
_symmetry.space_group_name_H-M   'P 1'
#
loop_
_entity.id
_entity.type
_entity.pdbx_description
1 polymer ?
#
loop_
_entity_poly.entity_id
_entity_poly.type
_entity_poly.pdbx_seq_one_letter_code
_entity_poly.pdbx_strand_id
1 'polypeptide(L)'
;MQGKNIIDAKITISTEVAENLLQEGWKKVDLHVHSSCSYDVPPVQTMHPAVLFKKARSQGLDFVTFTDHDTVKAYDLLGWDKEKLVPGVEISIRDPEYIGHTIHVNVFELDSEEFKELELIANQEHDFKSFIRYLKAHDLPHIYNHPFQFFNEGSPNLWAIPELIKQFPVVEYNMQNLAEKNLITATLARKYGKGLVATTDSHTGGMGAVYTLAKGETFREYFENIKKGRSYIVVEGGTKRYLTKELISWVELVFSMDKQLREDMNFTTNIQSFDRIISLIANEKIREFPRLNNLAMKFFRNFSRSGLPVYMYMRTEKPLVSKIEKVLNQML
;
A
#
# COMPACT_ATOMS: atom_id res chain seq x y z
N MET A 1 -10.29 32.52 -2.72
CA MET A 1 -10.83 31.81 -3.89
C MET A 1 -11.13 30.39 -3.44
N GLN A 2 -12.38 29.98 -3.50
CA GLN A 2 -12.84 28.67 -3.07
C GLN A 2 -12.23 27.61 -4.00
N GLY A 3 -11.37 26.74 -3.46
CA GLY A 3 -10.86 25.58 -4.16
C GLY A 3 -12.02 24.66 -4.54
N LYS A 4 -12.41 24.68 -5.82
CA LYS A 4 -13.32 23.68 -6.37
C LYS A 4 -12.71 22.31 -6.20
N ASN A 5 -13.42 21.43 -5.49
CA ASN A 5 -13.16 19.99 -5.46
C ASN A 5 -13.17 19.44 -6.90
N ILE A 6 -11.99 19.37 -7.51
CA ILE A 6 -11.80 18.70 -8.81
C ILE A 6 -11.27 17.30 -8.52
N ILE A 7 -12.04 16.53 -7.77
CA ILE A 7 -11.97 15.07 -7.91
C ILE A 7 -12.91 14.80 -9.08
N ASP A 8 -12.33 14.55 -10.25
CA ASP A 8 -13.09 14.25 -11.44
C ASP A 8 -13.88 12.96 -11.19
N ALA A 9 -15.21 13.05 -11.21
CA ALA A 9 -16.15 11.97 -10.94
C ALA A 9 -16.01 10.74 -11.88
N LYS A 10 -14.99 10.76 -12.75
CA LYS A 10 -14.67 9.65 -13.67
C LYS A 10 -13.66 8.63 -13.08
N ILE A 11 -12.93 8.97 -12.03
CA ILE A 11 -11.88 8.09 -11.48
C ILE A 11 -12.42 7.27 -10.32
N THR A 12 -13.14 7.94 -9.40
CA THR A 12 -13.75 7.29 -8.23
C THR A 12 -15.25 7.13 -8.45
N ILE A 13 -15.76 5.93 -8.28
CA ILE A 13 -17.20 5.63 -8.43
C ILE A 13 -17.80 5.22 -7.08
N SER A 14 -19.13 5.36 -6.94
CA SER A 14 -19.86 4.91 -5.77
C SER A 14 -19.91 3.38 -5.69
N THR A 15 -20.12 2.84 -4.51
CA THR A 15 -20.30 1.39 -4.30
C THR A 15 -21.45 0.82 -5.14
N GLU A 16 -22.56 1.56 -5.28
CA GLU A 16 -23.70 1.17 -6.11
C GLU A 16 -23.32 1.01 -7.60
N VAL A 17 -22.56 1.96 -8.14
CA VAL A 17 -22.05 1.85 -9.52
C VAL A 17 -21.06 0.69 -9.64
N ALA A 18 -20.23 0.49 -8.64
CA ALA A 18 -19.27 -0.62 -8.60
C ALA A 18 -19.98 -1.99 -8.61
N GLU A 19 -21.08 -2.15 -7.86
CA GLU A 19 -21.88 -3.37 -7.84
C GLU A 19 -22.47 -3.70 -9.21
N ASN A 20 -22.97 -2.70 -9.93
CA ASN A 20 -23.46 -2.89 -11.30
C ASN A 20 -22.34 -3.34 -12.26
N LEU A 21 -21.16 -2.72 -12.18
CA LEU A 21 -20.01 -3.11 -12.99
C LEU A 21 -19.56 -4.55 -12.70
N LEU A 22 -19.57 -4.96 -11.43
CA LEU A 22 -19.25 -6.35 -11.04
C LEU A 22 -20.23 -7.34 -11.68
N GLN A 23 -21.53 -7.01 -11.75
CA GLN A 23 -22.53 -7.83 -12.46
C GLN A 23 -22.27 -7.87 -13.97
N GLU A 24 -21.65 -6.84 -14.55
CA GLU A 24 -21.21 -6.78 -15.94
C GLU A 24 -19.87 -7.50 -16.21
N GLY A 25 -19.34 -8.21 -15.23
CA GLY A 25 -18.10 -9.01 -15.33
C GLY A 25 -16.80 -8.24 -15.13
N TRP A 26 -16.87 -7.01 -14.56
CA TRP A 26 -15.65 -6.32 -14.13
C TRP A 26 -15.01 -7.09 -12.96
N LYS A 27 -13.68 -7.08 -12.89
CA LYS A 27 -12.92 -7.76 -11.85
C LYS A 27 -12.54 -6.78 -10.75
N LYS A 28 -12.69 -7.24 -9.51
CA LYS A 28 -12.35 -6.51 -8.27
C LYS A 28 -11.02 -7.00 -7.73
N VAL A 29 -10.04 -6.12 -7.62
CA VAL A 29 -8.70 -6.47 -7.08
C VAL A 29 -8.16 -5.38 -6.17
N ASP A 30 -7.53 -5.80 -5.07
CA ASP A 30 -6.66 -4.98 -4.23
C ASP A 30 -5.21 -5.40 -4.54
N LEU A 31 -4.45 -4.48 -5.12
CA LEU A 31 -3.13 -4.75 -5.70
C LEU A 31 -1.96 -4.48 -4.74
N HIS A 32 -2.25 -4.17 -3.46
CA HIS A 32 -1.21 -3.89 -2.48
C HIS A 32 -1.65 -4.37 -1.11
N VAL A 33 -1.18 -5.54 -0.72
CA VAL A 33 -1.54 -6.23 0.52
C VAL A 33 -0.33 -6.97 1.06
N HIS A 34 -0.05 -6.83 2.35
CA HIS A 34 1.04 -7.53 3.03
C HIS A 34 0.53 -8.70 3.86
N SER A 35 1.34 -9.75 3.90
CA SER A 35 1.14 -10.93 4.73
C SER A 35 2.18 -11.04 5.83
N SER A 36 2.09 -12.07 6.67
CA SER A 36 3.11 -12.36 7.69
C SER A 36 4.47 -12.77 7.13
N CYS A 37 4.65 -12.75 5.81
CA CYS A 37 5.95 -12.93 5.16
C CYS A 37 6.71 -11.60 5.05
N SER A 38 6.02 -10.47 5.11
CA SER A 38 6.64 -9.15 5.16
C SER A 38 7.28 -8.89 6.53
N TYR A 39 8.45 -8.26 6.55
CA TYR A 39 9.22 -8.02 7.77
C TYR A 39 8.52 -7.10 8.78
N ASP A 40 7.62 -6.27 8.31
CA ASP A 40 6.88 -5.27 9.07
C ASP A 40 5.46 -5.72 9.47
N VAL A 41 5.04 -6.91 9.08
CA VAL A 41 3.75 -7.51 9.45
C VAL A 41 3.92 -8.50 10.60
N PRO A 42 3.10 -8.41 11.67
CA PRO A 42 3.15 -9.37 12.77
C PRO A 42 2.97 -10.82 12.27
N PRO A 43 3.87 -11.76 12.67
CA PRO A 43 3.82 -13.15 12.24
C PRO A 43 2.76 -13.95 13.01
N VAL A 44 1.53 -13.45 13.04
CA VAL A 44 0.39 -14.10 13.69
C VAL A 44 -0.44 -14.89 12.68
N GLN A 45 -1.14 -15.91 13.16
CA GLN A 45 -1.92 -16.83 12.31
C GLN A 45 -2.94 -16.12 11.41
N THR A 46 -3.54 -15.02 11.89
CA THR A 46 -4.52 -14.25 11.11
C THR A 46 -3.91 -13.53 9.92
N MET A 47 -2.60 -13.29 9.93
CA MET A 47 -1.83 -12.67 8.86
C MET A 47 -1.12 -13.67 7.95
N HIS A 48 -1.27 -14.98 8.22
CA HIS A 48 -0.68 -16.03 7.38
C HIS A 48 -1.28 -15.96 5.95
N PRO A 49 -0.45 -16.08 4.88
CA PRO A 49 -0.91 -15.94 3.49
C PRO A 49 -2.11 -16.81 3.15
N ALA A 50 -2.17 -18.07 3.64
CA ALA A 50 -3.30 -18.97 3.39
C ALA A 50 -4.62 -18.49 4.02
N VAL A 51 -4.56 -17.82 5.18
CA VAL A 51 -5.73 -17.23 5.84
C VAL A 51 -6.18 -16.00 5.08
N LEU A 52 -5.25 -15.13 4.72
CA LEU A 52 -5.53 -13.92 3.96
C LEU A 52 -6.05 -14.24 2.55
N PHE A 53 -5.51 -15.27 1.87
CA PHE A 53 -6.01 -15.72 0.58
C PHE A 53 -7.50 -16.11 0.65
N LYS A 54 -7.88 -16.93 1.64
CA LYS A 54 -9.28 -17.33 1.85
C LYS A 54 -10.16 -16.12 2.15
N LYS A 55 -9.67 -15.18 2.97
CA LYS A 55 -10.35 -13.93 3.29
C LYS A 55 -10.57 -13.08 2.05
N ALA A 56 -9.55 -12.87 1.24
CA ALA A 56 -9.63 -12.11 -0.02
C ALA A 56 -10.70 -12.70 -0.95
N ARG A 57 -10.68 -14.01 -1.15
CA ARG A 57 -11.67 -14.72 -1.97
C ARG A 57 -13.09 -14.59 -1.41
N SER A 58 -13.28 -14.67 -0.09
CA SER A 58 -14.59 -14.49 0.56
C SER A 58 -15.12 -13.06 0.46
N GLN A 59 -14.25 -12.08 0.23
CA GLN A 59 -14.60 -10.68 -0.02
C GLN A 59 -14.84 -10.36 -1.50
N GLY A 60 -14.79 -11.38 -2.36
CA GLY A 60 -15.04 -11.26 -3.78
C GLY A 60 -13.89 -10.65 -4.58
N LEU A 61 -12.64 -10.70 -4.07
CA LEU A 61 -11.48 -10.32 -4.89
C LEU A 61 -11.25 -11.39 -5.97
N ASP A 62 -11.24 -10.99 -7.23
CA ASP A 62 -11.12 -11.88 -8.40
C ASP A 62 -9.71 -12.45 -8.54
N PHE A 63 -8.71 -11.60 -8.36
CA PHE A 63 -7.30 -11.98 -8.26
C PHE A 63 -6.79 -11.60 -6.86
N VAL A 64 -5.91 -12.43 -6.31
CA VAL A 64 -5.27 -12.22 -5.02
C VAL A 64 -3.78 -12.12 -5.23
N THR A 65 -3.16 -11.11 -4.70
CA THR A 65 -1.71 -10.94 -4.68
C THR A 65 -1.25 -10.57 -3.28
N PHE A 66 -0.03 -10.92 -2.94
CA PHE A 66 0.69 -10.45 -1.76
C PHE A 66 1.93 -9.71 -2.24
N THR A 67 2.06 -8.48 -1.81
CA THR A 67 3.19 -7.62 -2.18
C THR A 67 4.05 -7.40 -0.94
N ASP A 68 4.48 -8.50 -0.33
CA ASP A 68 5.36 -8.47 0.84
C ASP A 68 6.68 -7.77 0.48
N HIS A 69 7.22 -6.99 1.41
CA HIS A 69 8.44 -6.22 1.18
C HIS A 69 9.64 -7.12 0.90
N ASP A 70 10.24 -6.94 -0.27
CA ASP A 70 11.49 -7.57 -0.70
C ASP A 70 11.50 -9.10 -0.50
N THR A 71 10.33 -9.76 -0.66
CA THR A 71 10.20 -11.21 -0.51
C THR A 71 9.02 -11.82 -1.26
N VAL A 72 9.22 -13.01 -1.78
CA VAL A 72 8.18 -13.83 -2.46
C VAL A 72 7.77 -15.06 -1.65
N LYS A 73 8.13 -15.14 -0.37
CA LYS A 73 7.87 -16.30 0.51
C LYS A 73 6.40 -16.70 0.61
N ALA A 74 5.48 -15.76 0.43
CA ALA A 74 4.05 -16.06 0.44
C ALA A 74 3.68 -17.09 -0.64
N TYR A 75 4.35 -17.05 -1.80
CA TYR A 75 4.11 -17.95 -2.93
C TYR A 75 4.71 -19.33 -2.72
N ASP A 76 5.86 -19.42 -2.04
CA ASP A 76 6.43 -20.72 -1.61
C ASP A 76 5.47 -21.45 -0.65
N LEU A 77 4.77 -20.71 0.21
CA LEU A 77 3.80 -21.26 1.17
C LEU A 77 2.46 -21.65 0.52
N LEU A 78 2.04 -20.93 -0.53
CA LEU A 78 0.73 -21.11 -1.17
C LEU A 78 0.76 -22.02 -2.39
N GLY A 79 1.92 -22.18 -3.01
CA GLY A 79 2.10 -22.74 -4.35
C GLY A 79 1.94 -21.66 -5.42
N TRP A 80 2.95 -21.55 -6.29
CA TRP A 80 3.03 -20.52 -7.34
C TRP A 80 1.91 -20.61 -8.38
N ASP A 81 1.41 -21.83 -8.64
CA ASP A 81 0.36 -22.11 -9.64
C ASP A 81 -1.07 -22.08 -9.06
N LYS A 82 -1.24 -21.55 -7.86
CA LYS A 82 -2.54 -21.54 -7.22
C LYS A 82 -3.54 -20.67 -8.00
N GLU A 83 -4.69 -21.25 -8.31
CA GLU A 83 -5.76 -20.55 -9.04
C GLU A 83 -6.14 -19.23 -8.39
N LYS A 84 -6.24 -18.15 -9.20
CA LYS A 84 -6.54 -16.78 -8.77
C LYS A 84 -5.48 -16.12 -7.87
N LEU A 85 -4.36 -16.79 -7.62
CA LEU A 85 -3.19 -16.17 -7.01
C LEU A 85 -2.30 -15.59 -8.11
N VAL A 86 -1.86 -14.35 -7.93
CA VAL A 86 -0.93 -13.66 -8.83
C VAL A 86 0.34 -13.39 -8.07
N PRO A 87 1.48 -13.98 -8.46
CA PRO A 87 2.76 -13.64 -7.84
C PRO A 87 3.03 -12.15 -7.90
N GLY A 88 3.47 -11.58 -6.79
CA GLY A 88 3.79 -10.15 -6.68
C GLY A 88 4.76 -9.90 -5.54
N VAL A 89 5.36 -8.74 -5.53
CA VAL A 89 6.30 -8.29 -4.50
C VAL A 89 6.32 -6.77 -4.47
N GLU A 90 6.49 -6.17 -3.31
CA GLU A 90 6.87 -4.76 -3.19
C GLU A 90 8.39 -4.66 -3.05
N ILE A 91 9.04 -4.15 -4.09
CA ILE A 91 10.49 -3.97 -4.10
C ILE A 91 10.83 -2.54 -3.69
N SER A 92 11.71 -2.44 -2.69
CA SER A 92 12.32 -1.18 -2.26
C SER A 92 13.52 -0.88 -3.15
N ILE A 93 13.55 0.29 -3.77
CA ILE A 93 14.71 0.71 -4.55
C ILE A 93 15.17 2.11 -4.16
N ARG A 94 16.46 2.25 -3.93
CA ARG A 94 17.12 3.52 -3.66
C ARG A 94 18.24 3.75 -4.65
N ASP A 95 18.10 4.80 -5.45
CA ASP A 95 19.17 5.29 -6.32
C ASP A 95 19.54 6.71 -5.85
N PRO A 96 20.68 6.88 -5.15
CA PRO A 96 21.07 8.18 -4.58
C PRO A 96 21.28 9.27 -5.62
N GLU A 97 21.69 8.91 -6.82
CA GLU A 97 22.01 9.86 -7.88
C GLU A 97 20.76 10.27 -8.68
N TYR A 98 19.88 9.31 -8.97
CA TYR A 98 18.73 9.54 -9.84
C TYR A 98 17.45 9.85 -9.06
N ILE A 99 17.16 9.12 -7.98
CA ILE A 99 15.95 9.26 -7.18
C ILE A 99 16.19 10.17 -5.97
N GLY A 100 17.24 9.90 -5.19
CA GLY A 100 17.62 10.66 -4.00
C GLY A 100 16.82 10.31 -2.74
N HIS A 101 15.91 9.33 -2.81
CA HIS A 101 15.17 8.74 -1.68
C HIS A 101 14.74 7.31 -2.04
N THR A 102 14.23 6.55 -1.07
CA THR A 102 13.71 5.21 -1.35
C THR A 102 12.31 5.31 -1.97
N ILE A 103 12.07 4.55 -3.03
CA ILE A 103 10.74 4.36 -3.61
C ILE A 103 10.36 2.88 -3.55
N HIS A 104 9.07 2.61 -3.56
CA HIS A 104 8.52 1.26 -3.59
C HIS A 104 7.81 0.99 -4.91
N VAL A 105 7.98 -0.23 -5.41
CA VAL A 105 7.43 -0.66 -6.69
C VAL A 105 6.80 -2.04 -6.52
N ASN A 106 5.49 -2.14 -6.74
CA ASN A 106 4.85 -3.44 -6.88
C ASN A 106 5.14 -4.02 -8.26
N VAL A 107 5.64 -5.26 -8.29
CA VAL A 107 5.88 -6.04 -9.51
C VAL A 107 5.04 -7.30 -9.43
N PHE A 108 4.41 -7.69 -10.56
CA PHE A 108 3.49 -8.83 -10.61
C PHE A 108 3.86 -9.80 -11.72
N GLU A 109 3.30 -11.03 -11.65
CA GLU A 109 3.51 -12.13 -12.60
C GLU A 109 4.98 -12.50 -12.79
N LEU A 110 5.80 -12.26 -11.77
CA LEU A 110 7.21 -12.63 -11.74
C LEU A 110 7.38 -14.05 -11.16
N ASP A 111 8.45 -14.71 -11.57
CA ASP A 111 8.90 -15.94 -10.93
C ASP A 111 10.03 -15.69 -9.91
N SER A 112 10.56 -16.77 -9.31
CA SER A 112 11.59 -16.64 -8.28
C SER A 112 12.95 -16.18 -8.81
N GLU A 113 13.26 -16.43 -10.08
CA GLU A 113 14.53 -16.01 -10.70
C GLU A 113 14.46 -14.53 -11.10
N GLU A 114 13.34 -14.11 -11.67
CA GLU A 114 13.07 -12.69 -11.96
C GLU A 114 13.07 -11.84 -10.68
N PHE A 115 12.52 -12.38 -9.57
CA PHE A 115 12.61 -11.71 -8.28
C PHE A 115 14.05 -11.51 -7.80
N LYS A 116 14.89 -12.57 -7.86
CA LYS A 116 16.30 -12.49 -7.45
C LYS A 116 17.08 -11.45 -8.25
N GLU A 117 16.85 -11.39 -9.55
CA GLU A 117 17.51 -10.41 -10.41
C GLU A 117 17.07 -8.97 -10.10
N LEU A 118 15.76 -8.76 -9.89
CA LEU A 118 15.23 -7.46 -9.50
C LEU A 118 15.74 -7.02 -8.12
N GLU A 119 15.84 -7.94 -7.16
CA GLU A 119 16.39 -7.68 -5.83
C GLU A 119 17.87 -7.29 -5.92
N LEU A 120 18.66 -7.99 -6.74
CA LEU A 120 20.07 -7.66 -6.98
C LEU A 120 20.21 -6.22 -7.49
N ILE A 121 19.47 -5.88 -8.55
CA ILE A 121 19.51 -4.54 -9.18
C ILE A 121 19.06 -3.46 -8.18
N ALA A 122 17.98 -3.71 -7.43
CA ALA A 122 17.40 -2.72 -6.53
C ALA A 122 18.22 -2.51 -5.26
N ASN A 123 18.64 -3.60 -4.59
CA ASN A 123 19.17 -3.58 -3.22
C ASN A 123 20.71 -3.67 -3.15
N GLN A 124 21.38 -4.12 -4.22
CA GLN A 124 22.84 -4.20 -4.26
C GLN A 124 23.46 -3.21 -5.23
N GLU A 125 22.93 -3.12 -6.44
CA GLU A 125 23.46 -2.20 -7.46
C GLU A 125 22.90 -0.78 -7.32
N HIS A 126 21.69 -0.64 -6.73
CA HIS A 126 20.99 0.64 -6.59
C HIS A 126 20.79 1.38 -7.92
N ASP A 127 20.59 0.64 -9.01
CA ASP A 127 20.46 1.18 -10.38
C ASP A 127 18.98 1.18 -10.83
N PHE A 128 18.32 2.31 -10.63
CA PHE A 128 16.94 2.50 -11.05
C PHE A 128 16.73 2.36 -12.56
N LYS A 129 17.70 2.78 -13.37
CA LYS A 129 17.56 2.70 -14.83
C LYS A 129 17.62 1.27 -15.32
N SER A 130 18.52 0.46 -14.76
CA SER A 130 18.59 -0.97 -15.04
C SER A 130 17.35 -1.69 -14.54
N PHE A 131 16.82 -1.32 -13.35
CA PHE A 131 15.58 -1.84 -12.81
C PHE A 131 14.40 -1.63 -13.77
N ILE A 132 14.17 -0.40 -14.21
CA ILE A 132 13.09 -0.09 -15.17
C ILE A 132 13.31 -0.79 -16.53
N ARG A 133 14.56 -0.92 -16.98
CA ARG A 133 14.90 -1.63 -18.22
C ARG A 133 14.55 -3.11 -18.10
N TYR A 134 14.88 -3.74 -16.98
CA TYR A 134 14.55 -5.13 -16.71
C TYR A 134 13.02 -5.38 -16.73
N LEU A 135 12.25 -4.58 -15.98
CA LEU A 135 10.80 -4.65 -15.94
C LEU A 135 10.18 -4.58 -17.36
N LYS A 136 10.68 -3.68 -18.18
CA LYS A 136 10.20 -3.50 -19.57
C LYS A 136 10.62 -4.65 -20.49
N ALA A 137 11.86 -5.16 -20.36
CA ALA A 137 12.36 -6.25 -21.19
C ALA A 137 11.63 -7.57 -20.93
N HIS A 138 11.21 -7.82 -19.70
CA HIS A 138 10.45 -9.01 -19.29
C HIS A 138 8.93 -8.78 -19.30
N ASP A 139 8.47 -7.60 -19.75
CA ASP A 139 7.04 -7.23 -19.80
C ASP A 139 6.32 -7.47 -18.45
N LEU A 140 7.00 -7.24 -17.33
CA LEU A 140 6.43 -7.44 -15.99
C LEU A 140 5.45 -6.31 -15.65
N PRO A 141 4.21 -6.62 -15.24
CA PRO A 141 3.28 -5.61 -14.74
C PRO A 141 3.82 -4.96 -13.47
N HIS A 142 3.84 -3.63 -13.41
CA HIS A 142 4.40 -2.93 -12.24
C HIS A 142 3.72 -1.59 -11.97
N ILE A 143 3.77 -1.17 -10.69
CA ILE A 143 3.12 0.02 -10.16
C ILE A 143 4.14 0.84 -9.36
N TYR A 144 4.16 2.16 -9.54
CA TYR A 144 4.84 3.06 -8.62
C TYR A 144 3.93 3.29 -7.40
N ASN A 145 4.34 2.75 -6.26
CA ASN A 145 3.57 2.81 -5.03
C ASN A 145 3.69 4.17 -4.36
N HIS A 146 2.59 4.64 -3.74
CA HIS A 146 2.51 5.80 -2.84
C HIS A 146 3.56 6.90 -3.06
N PRO A 147 3.59 7.59 -4.23
CA PRO A 147 4.69 8.48 -4.66
C PRO A 147 5.06 9.60 -3.68
N PHE A 148 4.17 9.94 -2.75
CA PHE A 148 4.36 11.00 -1.76
C PHE A 148 4.44 10.47 -0.32
N GLN A 149 4.80 9.21 -0.13
CA GLN A 149 5.12 8.62 1.16
C GLN A 149 6.64 8.48 1.28
N PHE A 150 7.21 9.00 2.37
CA PHE A 150 8.65 9.03 2.57
C PHE A 150 8.97 8.43 3.94
N PHE A 151 9.71 7.33 3.92
CA PHE A 151 10.05 6.54 5.11
C PHE A 151 11.27 7.14 5.81
N ASN A 152 11.07 7.94 6.87
CA ASN A 152 12.11 8.48 7.76
C ASN A 152 13.35 9.08 7.05
N GLU A 153 13.25 9.41 5.79
CA GLU A 153 14.30 10.04 5.01
C GLU A 153 14.25 11.56 5.22
N GLY A 154 15.36 12.16 5.63
CA GLY A 154 15.41 13.54 6.11
C GLY A 154 14.89 14.59 5.13
N SER A 155 15.14 14.45 3.83
CA SER A 155 14.67 15.39 2.80
C SER A 155 14.40 14.68 1.49
N PRO A 156 13.14 14.29 1.22
CA PRO A 156 12.80 13.62 -0.02
C PRO A 156 13.01 14.54 -1.23
N ASN A 157 13.48 13.95 -2.34
CA ASN A 157 13.63 14.67 -3.60
C ASN A 157 12.29 14.80 -4.33
N LEU A 158 11.51 15.81 -3.96
CA LEU A 158 10.19 16.05 -4.56
C LEU A 158 10.25 16.37 -6.06
N TRP A 159 11.39 16.87 -6.54
CA TRP A 159 11.61 17.20 -7.96
C TRP A 159 11.71 15.95 -8.84
N ALA A 160 12.15 14.81 -8.29
CA ALA A 160 12.25 13.57 -9.04
C ALA A 160 10.86 12.93 -9.31
N ILE A 161 9.86 13.15 -8.46
CA ILE A 161 8.60 12.40 -8.50
C ILE A 161 7.86 12.50 -9.84
N PRO A 162 7.67 13.69 -10.46
CA PRO A 162 7.02 13.76 -11.77
C PRO A 162 7.78 13.01 -12.86
N GLU A 163 9.11 13.01 -12.82
CA GLU A 163 9.95 12.27 -13.78
C GLU A 163 9.88 10.75 -13.53
N LEU A 164 9.84 10.35 -12.26
CA LEU A 164 9.63 8.94 -11.89
C LEU A 164 8.25 8.46 -12.37
N ILE A 165 7.18 9.19 -12.13
CA ILE A 165 5.83 8.84 -12.61
C ILE A 165 5.80 8.59 -14.11
N LYS A 166 6.57 9.34 -14.91
CA LYS A 166 6.66 9.13 -16.36
C LYS A 166 7.25 7.76 -16.74
N GLN A 167 8.08 7.16 -15.88
CA GLN A 167 8.74 5.88 -16.16
C GLN A 167 7.80 4.69 -15.96
N PHE A 168 6.78 4.82 -15.10
CA PHE A 168 5.87 3.75 -14.74
C PHE A 168 4.61 3.75 -15.58
N PRO A 169 4.02 2.57 -15.89
CA PRO A 169 2.74 2.47 -16.61
C PRO A 169 1.53 2.82 -15.74
N VAL A 170 1.64 2.55 -14.44
CA VAL A 170 0.57 2.70 -13.44
C VAL A 170 1.14 3.31 -12.17
N VAL A 171 0.34 4.14 -11.51
CA VAL A 171 0.66 4.74 -10.20
C VAL A 171 -0.46 4.45 -9.20
N GLU A 172 -0.10 4.51 -7.92
CA GLU A 172 -0.98 4.12 -6.83
C GLU A 172 -1.67 5.31 -6.15
N TYR A 173 -2.99 5.18 -5.96
CA TYR A 173 -3.79 5.89 -4.99
C TYR A 173 -3.81 5.05 -3.71
N ASN A 174 -2.96 5.35 -2.74
CA ASN A 174 -2.78 4.56 -1.53
C ASN A 174 -3.69 5.08 -0.40
N MET A 175 -4.46 4.18 0.21
CA MET A 175 -5.42 4.58 1.23
C MET A 175 -4.79 4.98 2.57
N GLN A 176 -3.54 4.64 2.81
CA GLN A 176 -2.78 5.10 3.97
C GLN A 176 -2.32 6.56 3.84
N ASN A 177 -2.30 7.10 2.61
CA ASN A 177 -1.95 8.48 2.35
C ASN A 177 -3.10 9.46 2.57
N LEU A 178 -2.76 10.71 2.81
CA LEU A 178 -3.75 11.80 2.82
C LEU A 178 -4.46 11.94 1.48
N ALA A 179 -5.74 12.30 1.52
CA ALA A 179 -6.53 12.53 0.31
C ALA A 179 -5.89 13.57 -0.63
N GLU A 180 -5.26 14.60 -0.08
CA GLU A 180 -4.56 15.64 -0.84
C GLU A 180 -3.36 15.06 -1.61
N LYS A 181 -2.55 14.20 -1.00
CA LYS A 181 -1.43 13.51 -1.68
C LYS A 181 -1.94 12.63 -2.82
N ASN A 182 -3.00 11.87 -2.55
CA ASN A 182 -3.64 11.00 -3.54
C ASN A 182 -4.24 11.79 -4.71
N LEU A 183 -4.82 12.96 -4.44
CA LEU A 183 -5.34 13.84 -5.48
C LEU A 183 -4.20 14.36 -6.37
N ILE A 184 -3.07 14.72 -5.79
CA ILE A 184 -1.88 15.13 -6.54
C ILE A 184 -1.39 13.96 -7.41
N THR A 185 -1.29 12.75 -6.86
CA THR A 185 -0.90 11.54 -7.61
C THR A 185 -1.84 11.30 -8.80
N ALA A 186 -3.16 11.33 -8.58
CA ALA A 186 -4.14 11.14 -9.64
C ALA A 186 -4.06 12.24 -10.72
N THR A 187 -3.77 13.48 -10.33
CA THR A 187 -3.59 14.59 -11.26
C THR A 187 -2.36 14.39 -12.14
N LEU A 188 -1.23 13.96 -11.57
CA LEU A 188 -0.02 13.65 -12.30
C LEU A 188 -0.20 12.41 -13.20
N ALA A 189 -0.86 11.36 -12.71
CA ALA A 189 -1.18 10.18 -13.51
C ALA A 189 -1.96 10.57 -14.77
N ARG A 190 -3.03 11.35 -14.62
CA ARG A 190 -3.81 11.86 -15.75
C ARG A 190 -2.99 12.75 -16.68
N LYS A 191 -2.20 13.67 -16.14
CA LYS A 191 -1.35 14.56 -16.94
C LYS A 191 -0.38 13.79 -17.83
N TYR A 192 0.18 12.69 -17.33
CA TYR A 192 1.16 11.88 -18.06
C TYR A 192 0.58 10.64 -18.72
N GLY A 193 -0.75 10.51 -18.77
CA GLY A 193 -1.43 9.38 -19.42
C GLY A 193 -1.14 8.02 -18.77
N LYS A 194 -1.01 7.98 -17.43
CA LYS A 194 -0.73 6.76 -16.67
C LYS A 194 -2.01 6.14 -16.12
N GLY A 195 -2.01 4.82 -15.99
CA GLY A 195 -3.04 4.11 -15.24
C GLY A 195 -3.03 4.51 -13.76
N LEU A 196 -4.18 4.37 -13.10
CA LEU A 196 -4.33 4.62 -11.67
C LEU A 196 -5.00 3.43 -11.02
N VAL A 197 -4.45 2.96 -9.91
CA VAL A 197 -5.03 1.93 -9.04
C VAL A 197 -5.31 2.52 -7.67
N ALA A 198 -6.32 1.98 -6.98
CA ALA A 198 -6.50 2.23 -5.54
C ALA A 198 -6.28 0.94 -4.76
N THR A 199 -5.56 1.05 -3.66
CA THR A 199 -5.10 -0.07 -2.86
C THR A 199 -5.23 0.23 -1.38
N THR A 200 -5.22 -0.83 -0.57
CA THR A 200 -5.25 -0.70 0.89
C THR A 200 -3.87 -0.53 1.49
N ASP A 201 -2.84 -1.13 0.91
CA ASP A 201 -1.51 -1.25 1.54
C ASP A 201 -1.65 -1.81 2.97
N SER A 202 -2.49 -2.84 3.10
CA SER A 202 -2.91 -3.32 4.43
C SER A 202 -1.86 -4.24 5.05
N HIS A 203 -1.42 -3.87 6.25
CA HIS A 203 -0.53 -4.65 7.13
C HIS A 203 -1.32 -5.37 8.25
N THR A 204 -2.65 -5.30 8.21
CA THR A 204 -3.54 -5.89 9.23
C THR A 204 -4.59 -6.82 8.63
N GLY A 205 -4.49 -7.07 7.33
CA GLY A 205 -5.46 -7.87 6.58
C GLY A 205 -6.77 -7.16 6.29
N GLY A 206 -6.79 -5.82 6.33
CA GLY A 206 -7.97 -4.98 6.05
C GLY A 206 -8.29 -4.83 4.57
N MET A 207 -8.01 -5.82 3.74
CA MET A 207 -8.19 -5.80 2.28
C MET A 207 -9.65 -5.65 1.84
N GLY A 208 -9.86 -5.17 0.61
CA GLY A 208 -11.16 -5.12 -0.05
C GLY A 208 -12.05 -3.94 0.30
N ALA A 209 -11.65 -3.06 1.24
CA ALA A 209 -12.33 -1.79 1.52
C ALA A 209 -12.00 -0.71 0.46
N VAL A 210 -10.89 -0.88 -0.22
CA VAL A 210 -10.44 -0.09 -1.35
C VAL A 210 -9.99 -1.05 -2.43
N TYR A 211 -10.34 -0.79 -3.66
CA TYR A 211 -10.03 -1.70 -4.76
C TYR A 211 -10.12 -1.01 -6.11
N THR A 212 -9.54 -1.65 -7.10
CA THR A 212 -9.60 -1.23 -8.50
C THR A 212 -10.51 -2.17 -9.27
N LEU A 213 -11.37 -1.60 -10.13
CA LEU A 213 -12.19 -2.33 -11.08
C LEU A 213 -11.64 -2.16 -12.50
N ALA A 214 -11.44 -3.25 -13.21
CA ALA A 214 -11.15 -3.28 -14.63
C ALA A 214 -11.71 -4.57 -15.27
N LYS A 215 -11.87 -4.58 -16.60
CA LYS A 215 -12.19 -5.81 -17.33
C LYS A 215 -10.93 -6.64 -17.56
N GLY A 216 -11.09 -7.95 -17.69
CA GLY A 216 -10.04 -8.91 -18.03
C GLY A 216 -10.36 -10.29 -17.45
N GLU A 217 -10.26 -11.34 -18.25
CA GLU A 217 -10.43 -12.72 -17.77
C GLU A 217 -9.13 -13.26 -17.15
N THR A 218 -7.98 -12.73 -17.60
CA THR A 218 -6.66 -12.95 -17.02
C THR A 218 -6.19 -11.70 -16.28
N PHE A 219 -5.20 -11.87 -15.38
CA PHE A 219 -4.59 -10.73 -14.70
C PHE A 219 -3.89 -9.80 -15.69
N ARG A 220 -3.25 -10.35 -16.72
CA ARG A 220 -2.59 -9.58 -17.78
C ARG A 220 -3.58 -8.65 -18.51
N GLU A 221 -4.73 -9.16 -18.91
CA GLU A 221 -5.77 -8.36 -19.55
C GLU A 221 -6.33 -7.28 -18.61
N TYR A 222 -6.55 -7.64 -17.34
CA TYR A 222 -6.99 -6.72 -16.30
C TYR A 222 -5.99 -5.57 -16.14
N PHE A 223 -4.70 -5.86 -16.00
CA PHE A 223 -3.65 -4.87 -15.83
C PHE A 223 -3.47 -3.98 -17.09
N GLU A 224 -3.55 -4.57 -18.28
CA GLU A 224 -3.51 -3.82 -19.54
C GLU A 224 -4.67 -2.83 -19.68
N ASN A 225 -5.86 -3.15 -19.16
CA ASN A 225 -6.97 -2.20 -19.14
C ASN A 225 -6.72 -1.05 -18.15
N ILE A 226 -6.11 -1.33 -16.98
CA ILE A 226 -5.69 -0.27 -16.04
C ILE A 226 -4.67 0.66 -16.72
N LYS A 227 -3.65 0.09 -17.33
CA LYS A 227 -2.58 0.82 -18.04
C LYS A 227 -3.13 1.76 -19.12
N LYS A 228 -4.23 1.36 -19.78
CA LYS A 228 -4.95 2.16 -20.79
C LYS A 228 -5.96 3.15 -20.19
N GLY A 229 -6.01 3.31 -18.86
CA GLY A 229 -6.98 4.18 -18.19
C GLY A 229 -8.43 3.68 -18.28
N ARG A 230 -8.64 2.38 -18.48
CA ARG A 230 -9.95 1.72 -18.56
C ARG A 230 -10.27 1.02 -17.24
N SER A 231 -10.13 1.74 -16.15
CA SER A 231 -10.35 1.25 -14.79
C SER A 231 -11.08 2.29 -13.96
N TYR A 232 -11.71 1.83 -12.88
CA TYR A 232 -12.29 2.70 -11.87
C TYR A 232 -11.71 2.32 -10.52
N ILE A 233 -11.52 3.31 -9.65
CA ILE A 233 -11.14 3.08 -8.26
C ILE A 233 -12.37 3.26 -7.37
N VAL A 234 -12.50 2.38 -6.38
CA VAL A 234 -13.55 2.41 -5.38
C VAL A 234 -12.94 2.60 -4.01
N VAL A 235 -13.37 3.67 -3.33
CA VAL A 235 -12.86 4.07 -2.02
C VAL A 235 -14.02 4.20 -1.05
N GLU A 236 -14.16 3.26 -0.14
CA GLU A 236 -15.22 3.29 0.86
C GLU A 236 -14.82 4.08 2.11
N GLY A 237 -15.57 5.12 2.40
CA GLY A 237 -15.57 5.80 3.69
C GLY A 237 -14.44 6.80 3.98
N GLY A 238 -13.55 7.06 3.03
CA GLY A 238 -12.49 8.10 3.14
C GLY A 238 -11.32 7.76 4.09
N THR A 239 -10.21 8.46 3.89
CA THR A 239 -8.91 8.21 4.55
C THR A 239 -8.98 8.15 6.07
N LYS A 240 -9.66 9.10 6.71
CA LYS A 240 -9.74 9.13 8.19
C LYS A 240 -10.38 7.86 8.75
N ARG A 241 -11.47 7.39 8.14
CA ARG A 241 -12.17 6.17 8.58
C ARG A 241 -11.31 4.94 8.37
N TYR A 242 -10.63 4.86 7.22
CA TYR A 242 -9.73 3.77 6.90
C TYR A 242 -8.56 3.71 7.90
N LEU A 243 -7.82 4.80 8.07
CA LEU A 243 -6.69 4.87 9.01
C LEU A 243 -7.09 4.59 10.47
N THR A 244 -8.30 5.00 10.87
CA THR A 244 -8.80 4.67 12.21
C THR A 244 -9.02 3.17 12.38
N LYS A 245 -9.59 2.49 11.36
CA LYS A 245 -9.76 1.03 11.37
C LYS A 245 -8.40 0.32 11.37
N GLU A 246 -7.48 0.77 10.53
CA GLU A 246 -6.14 0.20 10.42
C GLU A 246 -5.39 0.29 11.76
N LEU A 247 -5.40 1.46 12.42
CA LEU A 247 -4.81 1.62 13.75
C LEU A 247 -5.45 0.71 14.80
N ILE A 248 -6.78 0.58 14.79
CA ILE A 248 -7.47 -0.34 15.73
C ILE A 248 -7.02 -1.78 15.47
N SER A 249 -6.92 -2.19 14.20
CA SER A 249 -6.48 -3.53 13.82
C SER A 249 -5.03 -3.78 14.25
N TRP A 250 -4.14 -2.81 14.08
CA TRP A 250 -2.78 -2.86 14.60
C TRP A 250 -2.74 -3.06 16.12
N VAL A 251 -3.52 -2.29 16.86
CA VAL A 251 -3.62 -2.44 18.33
C VAL A 251 -4.07 -3.85 18.70
N GLU A 252 -5.09 -4.39 18.02
CA GLU A 252 -5.58 -5.76 18.28
C GLU A 252 -4.52 -6.81 17.94
N LEU A 253 -3.82 -6.68 16.81
CA LEU A 253 -2.76 -7.60 16.42
C LEU A 253 -1.64 -7.63 17.47
N VAL A 254 -1.13 -6.48 17.88
CA VAL A 254 -0.05 -6.40 18.88
C VAL A 254 -0.48 -6.96 20.23
N PHE A 255 -1.73 -6.74 20.65
CA PHE A 255 -2.24 -7.37 21.87
C PHE A 255 -2.44 -8.88 21.74
N SER A 256 -2.65 -9.42 20.55
CA SER A 256 -2.77 -10.87 20.31
C SER A 256 -1.43 -11.62 20.27
N MET A 257 -0.31 -10.91 20.10
CA MET A 257 1.03 -11.51 20.02
C MET A 257 1.49 -12.03 21.38
N ASP A 258 2.24 -13.15 21.39
CA ASP A 258 2.96 -13.59 22.57
C ASP A 258 4.20 -12.72 22.89
N LYS A 259 4.84 -12.96 24.03
CA LYS A 259 5.94 -12.14 24.50
C LYS A 259 7.13 -12.18 23.55
N GLN A 260 7.53 -13.37 23.11
CA GLN A 260 8.73 -13.58 22.31
C GLN A 260 8.59 -12.93 20.92
N LEU A 261 7.47 -13.13 20.26
CA LEU A 261 7.19 -12.50 18.97
C LEU A 261 7.24 -10.98 18.99
N ARG A 262 6.91 -10.37 20.14
CA ARG A 262 6.96 -8.90 20.30
C ARG A 262 8.34 -8.33 20.51
N GLU A 263 9.21 -9.09 21.17
CA GLU A 263 10.60 -8.70 21.41
C GLU A 263 11.41 -8.69 20.11
N ASP A 264 11.08 -9.61 19.21
CA ASP A 264 11.81 -9.80 17.94
C ASP A 264 11.33 -8.86 16.82
N MET A 265 10.19 -8.18 16.99
CA MET A 265 9.63 -7.32 15.95
C MET A 265 10.01 -5.85 16.11
N ASN A 266 10.52 -5.29 15.03
CA ASN A 266 10.61 -3.85 14.87
C ASN A 266 9.30 -3.34 14.27
N PHE A 267 8.37 -2.87 15.13
CA PHE A 267 7.06 -2.38 14.70
C PHE A 267 7.21 -1.06 13.94
N THR A 268 7.29 -1.15 12.64
CA THR A 268 7.22 -0.01 11.74
C THR A 268 5.90 -0.06 10.97
N THR A 269 5.00 0.84 11.29
CA THR A 269 3.90 1.18 10.39
C THR A 269 4.38 2.33 9.50
N ASN A 270 3.77 2.53 8.36
CA ASN A 270 4.13 3.65 7.49
C ASN A 270 3.75 5.03 8.08
N ILE A 271 3.34 5.06 9.35
CA ILE A 271 2.83 6.26 10.04
C ILE A 271 3.52 6.41 11.40
N GLN A 272 4.48 7.30 11.50
CA GLN A 272 5.31 7.52 12.69
C GLN A 272 4.50 7.70 14.01
N SER A 273 3.33 8.32 13.96
CA SER A 273 2.47 8.46 15.15
C SER A 273 1.85 7.12 15.57
N PHE A 274 1.63 6.20 14.64
CA PHE A 274 1.17 4.84 14.92
C PHE A 274 2.30 4.02 15.52
N ASP A 275 3.52 4.12 14.97
CA ASP A 275 4.71 3.44 15.49
C ASP A 275 4.94 3.75 16.96
N ARG A 276 4.77 5.01 17.35
CA ARG A 276 4.88 5.43 18.77
C ARG A 276 3.81 4.77 19.65
N ILE A 277 2.57 4.69 19.17
CA ILE A 277 1.47 4.02 19.90
C ILE A 277 1.76 2.53 20.01
N ILE A 278 2.13 1.89 18.90
CA ILE A 278 2.42 0.46 18.84
C ILE A 278 3.60 0.11 19.73
N SER A 279 4.69 0.87 19.69
CA SER A 279 5.86 0.67 20.58
C SER A 279 5.51 0.80 22.05
N LEU A 280 4.63 1.75 22.42
CA LEU A 280 4.15 1.86 23.79
C LEU A 280 3.36 0.63 24.24
N ILE A 281 2.49 0.10 23.35
CA ILE A 281 1.70 -1.09 23.62
C ILE A 281 2.59 -2.34 23.71
N ALA A 282 3.60 -2.43 22.86
CA ALA A 282 4.55 -3.54 22.84
C ALA A 282 5.46 -3.58 24.07
N ASN A 283 5.56 -2.49 24.85
CA ASN A 283 6.45 -2.39 26.00
C ASN A 283 6.13 -3.43 27.09
N GLU A 284 7.15 -4.24 27.45
CA GLU A 284 7.02 -5.33 28.40
C GLU A 284 6.52 -4.90 29.79
N LYS A 285 7.01 -3.77 30.31
CA LYS A 285 6.63 -3.27 31.64
C LYS A 285 5.14 -3.05 31.80
N ILE A 286 4.44 -2.75 30.72
CA ILE A 286 2.97 -2.61 30.72
C ILE A 286 2.29 -3.97 30.81
N ARG A 287 2.92 -5.02 30.27
CA ARG A 287 2.33 -6.35 30.08
C ARG A 287 2.62 -7.36 31.18
N GLU A 288 3.67 -7.17 31.96
CA GLU A 288 3.98 -8.02 33.10
C GLU A 288 2.88 -8.03 34.18
N PHE A 289 2.08 -6.98 34.22
CA PHE A 289 0.98 -6.87 35.18
C PHE A 289 -0.38 -7.06 34.49
N PRO A 290 -1.12 -8.18 34.71
CA PRO A 290 -2.38 -8.47 34.01
C PRO A 290 -3.44 -7.36 34.13
N ARG A 291 -3.54 -6.72 35.30
CA ARG A 291 -4.47 -5.60 35.50
C ARG A 291 -4.06 -4.36 34.71
N LEU A 292 -2.76 -4.05 34.63
CA LEU A 292 -2.21 -2.92 33.88
C LEU A 292 -2.37 -3.16 32.37
N ASN A 293 -2.10 -4.39 31.91
CA ASN A 293 -2.31 -4.80 30.53
C ASN A 293 -3.78 -4.62 30.07
N ASN A 294 -4.74 -5.07 30.88
CA ASN A 294 -6.16 -4.91 30.58
C ASN A 294 -6.59 -3.42 30.55
N LEU A 295 -6.03 -2.60 31.45
CA LEU A 295 -6.30 -1.17 31.48
C LEU A 295 -5.68 -0.47 30.26
N ALA A 296 -4.46 -0.80 29.92
CA ALA A 296 -3.75 -0.30 28.74
C ALA A 296 -4.49 -0.67 27.46
N MET A 297 -4.91 -1.93 27.32
CA MET A 297 -5.69 -2.40 26.18
C MET A 297 -6.98 -1.58 26.01
N LYS A 298 -7.75 -1.38 27.09
CA LYS A 298 -8.98 -0.55 27.05
C LYS A 298 -8.66 0.89 26.66
N PHE A 299 -7.59 1.46 27.23
CA PHE A 299 -7.16 2.82 26.92
C PHE A 299 -6.79 2.96 25.45
N PHE A 300 -5.89 2.13 24.93
CA PHE A 300 -5.43 2.22 23.55
C PHE A 300 -6.54 1.93 22.54
N ARG A 301 -7.43 0.99 22.80
CA ARG A 301 -8.64 0.76 21.98
C ARG A 301 -9.53 2.01 21.92
N ASN A 302 -9.83 2.63 23.06
CA ASN A 302 -10.65 3.83 23.10
C ASN A 302 -9.95 5.02 22.48
N PHE A 303 -8.63 5.18 22.71
CA PHE A 303 -7.82 6.23 22.13
C PHE A 303 -7.76 6.11 20.59
N SER A 304 -7.54 4.90 20.06
CA SER A 304 -7.58 4.66 18.61
C SER A 304 -8.98 4.92 18.02
N ARG A 305 -10.04 4.45 18.69
CA ARG A 305 -11.44 4.67 18.26
C ARG A 305 -11.87 6.14 18.28
N SER A 306 -11.24 6.98 19.11
CA SER A 306 -11.52 8.42 19.12
C SER A 306 -11.15 9.12 17.81
N GLY A 307 -10.31 8.50 16.99
CA GLY A 307 -9.74 9.08 15.77
C GLY A 307 -8.75 10.23 16.03
N LEU A 308 -8.41 10.51 17.30
CA LEU A 308 -7.45 11.55 17.66
C LEU A 308 -6.04 11.28 17.12
N PRO A 309 -5.48 10.04 17.20
CA PRO A 309 -4.18 9.74 16.61
C PRO A 309 -4.13 10.01 15.10
N VAL A 310 -5.18 9.62 14.39
CA VAL A 310 -5.31 9.85 12.95
C VAL A 310 -5.42 11.36 12.65
N TYR A 311 -6.18 12.10 13.43
CA TYR A 311 -6.27 13.55 13.28
C TYR A 311 -4.90 14.24 13.51
N MET A 312 -4.15 13.78 14.51
CA MET A 312 -2.78 14.27 14.77
C MET A 312 -1.87 13.96 13.57
N TYR A 313 -1.87 12.75 13.06
CA TYR A 313 -1.15 12.38 11.85
C TYR A 313 -1.50 13.30 10.68
N MET A 314 -2.78 13.44 10.37
CA MET A 314 -3.22 14.31 9.29
C MET A 314 -2.74 15.75 9.44
N ARG A 315 -2.61 16.25 10.66
CA ARG A 315 -2.07 17.59 10.93
C ARG A 315 -0.57 17.69 10.74
N THR A 316 0.18 16.66 11.11
CA THR A 316 1.66 16.63 10.93
C THR A 316 2.05 16.54 9.46
N GLU A 317 1.20 15.97 8.61
CA GLU A 317 1.45 15.84 7.18
C GLU A 317 1.17 17.11 6.35
N LYS A 318 0.37 18.05 6.87
CA LYS A 318 -0.01 19.28 6.13
C LYS A 318 1.17 20.13 5.63
N PRO A 319 2.24 20.35 6.40
CA PRO A 319 3.41 21.09 5.90
C PRO A 319 4.07 20.41 4.70
N LEU A 320 4.12 19.07 4.71
CA LEU A 320 4.65 18.31 3.59
C LEU A 320 3.76 18.44 2.35
N VAL A 321 2.44 18.34 2.51
CA VAL A 321 1.49 18.57 1.39
C VAL A 321 1.71 19.96 0.78
N SER A 322 1.78 21.00 1.60
CA SER A 322 2.04 22.37 1.11
C SER A 322 3.38 22.51 0.39
N LYS A 323 4.42 21.78 0.85
CA LYS A 323 5.72 21.75 0.18
C LYS A 323 5.63 21.04 -1.17
N ILE A 324 4.92 19.91 -1.24
CA ILE A 324 4.67 19.17 -2.48
C ILE A 324 3.97 20.08 -3.50
N GLU A 325 2.86 20.69 -3.11
CA GLU A 325 2.10 21.60 -3.98
C GLU A 325 2.96 22.75 -4.51
N LYS A 326 3.78 23.37 -3.64
CA LYS A 326 4.69 24.43 -4.04
C LYS A 326 5.71 23.99 -5.08
N VAL A 327 6.34 22.81 -4.90
CA VAL A 327 7.30 22.27 -5.84
C VAL A 327 6.64 21.96 -7.18
N LEU A 328 5.49 21.30 -7.14
CA LEU A 328 4.76 20.94 -8.36
C LEU A 328 4.27 22.16 -9.15
N ASN A 329 3.80 23.21 -8.48
CA ASN A 329 3.41 24.47 -9.14
C ASN A 329 4.60 25.19 -9.83
N GLN A 330 5.83 24.86 -9.46
CA GLN A 330 7.04 25.38 -10.17
C GLN A 330 7.44 24.53 -11.38
N MET A 331 6.98 23.26 -11.42
CA MET A 331 7.32 22.31 -12.47
C MET A 331 6.24 22.19 -13.56
N LEU A 332 5.01 22.54 -13.23
CA LEU A 332 3.80 22.32 -14.06
C LEU A 332 3.32 23.60 -14.71
#